data_8e05e46cf2d765ad1339bbf5636e1a95
#
_entry.id   8e05e46cf2d765ad1339bbf5636e1a95
#
_cell.length_a   1.000
_cell.length_b   1.000
_cell.length_c   1.000
_cell.angle_alpha   90.00
_cell.angle_beta   90.00
_cell.angle_gamma   90.00
#
_symmetry.space_group_name_H-M   'P 1'
#
loop_
_entity.id
_entity.type
_entity.pdbx_description
1 polymer ?
#
loop_
_entity_poly.entity_id
_entity_poly.type
_entity_poly.pdbx_seq_one_letter_code
_entity_poly.pdbx_strand_id
1 'polypeptide(L)'
;MLSPRSLTFGVSTLALALAVATFGYADIMKVKLYPEKKGSVADFQPISKFCGTKPLKVALSDGWGGNYWRHIQRVEFEDEASKCKNISEVRYTDGEFKPEKQIADIEGLIAQKYDVIVAFLDTGPAILKATREATQAGIATIPFSTGESFPGLGKDYIDRVTESQGEVGQQAAEWLVKTLNGKGNIIMFGGTPGNPMTAAQVTGWKPYFAKYPGIKVLEAEPVPTMWDPAVAQQKTAALIAKYPQIDGIYSETVGPIRAFVAAGKPIPAYVGQSLMDLSCITAEHPEMKMMSIDAHTWMVRNALRKGIAAAQGMDNDEPSLIKLPISEDTTSKDPKLALKCDKSMPMDSIPSSMLSKQLQIKALGGK
;
A
#
# COMPACT_ATOMS: atom_id res chain seq x y z
N MET A 1 1.42 -74.27 51.69
CA MET A 1 1.58 -72.83 51.67
C MET A 1 1.87 -72.45 50.21
N LEU A 2 0.88 -71.95 49.51
CA LEU A 2 0.96 -71.54 48.06
C LEU A 2 1.11 -70.05 47.99
N SER A 3 2.16 -69.56 47.32
CA SER A 3 2.44 -68.16 47.08
C SER A 3 1.68 -67.66 45.83
N PRO A 4 1.02 -66.50 45.89
CA PRO A 4 0.33 -65.95 44.71
C PRO A 4 1.36 -65.25 43.76
N ARG A 5 1.31 -65.62 42.49
CA ARG A 5 2.01 -64.90 41.36
C ARG A 5 1.22 -63.69 40.98
N SER A 6 1.82 -62.49 41.11
CA SER A 6 1.30 -61.23 40.57
C SER A 6 1.58 -61.15 39.10
N LEU A 7 0.51 -61.04 38.27
CA LEU A 7 0.57 -60.65 36.87
C LEU A 7 0.58 -59.12 36.78
N THR A 8 1.67 -58.55 36.34
CA THR A 8 1.75 -57.15 35.95
C THR A 8 1.36 -57.01 34.45
N PHE A 9 0.21 -56.39 34.16
CA PHE A 9 -0.18 -55.99 32.82
C PHE A 9 0.56 -54.67 32.49
N GLY A 10 1.52 -54.71 31.58
CA GLY A 10 2.14 -53.55 31.02
C GLY A 10 1.25 -52.93 29.93
N VAL A 11 0.68 -51.75 30.20
CA VAL A 11 -0.03 -50.97 29.23
C VAL A 11 1.00 -50.16 28.45
N SER A 12 1.36 -50.60 27.24
CA SER A 12 2.16 -49.81 26.27
C SER A 12 1.27 -48.76 25.61
N THR A 13 1.34 -47.55 26.11
CA THR A 13 0.77 -46.37 25.42
C THR A 13 1.64 -46.02 24.20
N LEU A 14 1.19 -46.39 23.00
CA LEU A 14 1.76 -45.94 21.77
C LEU A 14 1.38 -44.45 21.58
N ALA A 15 2.29 -43.55 21.92
CA ALA A 15 2.15 -42.13 21.58
C ALA A 15 2.38 -41.98 20.06
N LEU A 16 1.27 -41.84 19.30
CA LEU A 16 1.32 -41.45 17.91
C LEU A 16 1.74 -39.99 17.84
N ALA A 17 3.00 -39.71 17.69
CA ALA A 17 3.51 -38.37 17.38
C ALA A 17 3.07 -38.06 15.93
N LEU A 18 1.98 -37.31 15.77
CA LEU A 18 1.68 -36.65 14.50
C LEU A 18 2.84 -35.69 14.25
N ALA A 19 3.77 -36.06 13.36
CA ALA A 19 4.73 -35.14 12.79
C ALA A 19 3.96 -34.13 11.94
N VAL A 20 3.62 -32.98 12.50
CA VAL A 20 3.19 -31.83 11.72
C VAL A 20 4.41 -31.43 10.89
N ALA A 21 4.38 -31.74 9.59
CA ALA A 21 5.40 -31.27 8.68
C ALA A 21 5.39 -29.74 8.74
N THR A 22 6.45 -29.16 9.33
CA THR A 22 6.65 -27.72 9.31
C THR A 22 7.04 -27.33 7.89
N PHE A 23 6.24 -26.51 7.26
CA PHE A 23 6.55 -25.88 5.98
C PHE A 23 7.83 -25.04 6.19
N GLY A 24 8.87 -25.30 5.42
CA GLY A 24 10.18 -24.69 5.61
C GLY A 24 10.51 -23.70 4.48
N TYR A 25 11.66 -23.04 4.63
CA TYR A 25 12.19 -22.11 3.62
C TYR A 25 12.15 -22.69 2.18
N ALA A 26 12.64 -23.96 2.04
CA ALA A 26 12.66 -24.62 0.73
C ALA A 26 11.29 -24.81 0.10
N ASP A 27 10.22 -24.87 0.89
CA ASP A 27 8.89 -25.12 0.39
C ASP A 27 8.24 -23.82 -0.09
N ILE A 28 8.36 -22.71 0.66
CA ILE A 28 7.85 -21.40 0.22
C ILE A 28 8.58 -20.90 -1.03
N MET A 29 9.86 -21.25 -1.20
CA MET A 29 10.65 -20.84 -2.37
C MET A 29 10.34 -21.63 -3.65
N LYS A 30 9.61 -22.76 -3.56
CA LYS A 30 9.16 -23.53 -4.73
C LYS A 30 7.88 -22.99 -5.35
N VAL A 31 7.11 -22.21 -4.59
CA VAL A 31 5.83 -21.66 -5.03
C VAL A 31 6.03 -20.58 -6.09
N LYS A 32 5.22 -20.60 -7.14
CA LYS A 32 5.28 -19.60 -8.21
C LYS A 32 4.36 -18.42 -7.89
N LEU A 33 4.93 -17.25 -7.61
CA LEU A 33 4.23 -16.02 -7.27
C LEU A 33 4.28 -14.94 -8.37
N TYR A 34 5.10 -15.12 -9.40
CA TYR A 34 5.21 -14.24 -10.58
C TYR A 34 5.52 -12.76 -10.23
N PRO A 35 6.64 -12.45 -9.59
CA PRO A 35 6.95 -11.12 -9.04
C PRO A 35 7.07 -10.00 -10.08
N GLU A 36 7.24 -10.35 -11.37
CA GLU A 36 7.33 -9.38 -12.46
C GLU A 36 6.03 -9.31 -13.30
N LYS A 37 4.98 -10.05 -12.91
CA LYS A 37 3.71 -10.02 -13.64
C LYS A 37 3.03 -8.68 -13.46
N LYS A 38 2.82 -7.99 -14.56
CA LYS A 38 2.04 -6.75 -14.63
C LYS A 38 0.55 -7.04 -14.73
N GLY A 39 -0.26 -6.16 -14.15
CA GLY A 39 -1.72 -6.24 -14.25
C GLY A 39 -2.41 -5.13 -13.46
N SER A 40 -3.67 -5.33 -13.16
CA SER A 40 -4.53 -4.39 -12.47
C SER A 40 -5.36 -5.07 -11.38
N VAL A 41 -6.11 -4.31 -10.63
CA VAL A 41 -7.09 -4.83 -9.65
C VAL A 41 -8.14 -5.75 -10.28
N ALA A 42 -8.43 -5.61 -11.58
CA ALA A 42 -9.38 -6.48 -12.29
C ALA A 42 -8.88 -7.92 -12.45
N ASP A 43 -7.58 -8.15 -12.29
CA ASP A 43 -6.95 -9.47 -12.39
C ASP A 43 -6.95 -10.23 -11.04
N PHE A 44 -7.47 -9.61 -9.98
CA PHE A 44 -7.52 -10.22 -8.66
C PHE A 44 -8.56 -11.34 -8.59
N GLN A 45 -8.23 -12.37 -7.85
CA GLN A 45 -9.05 -13.55 -7.68
C GLN A 45 -9.66 -13.59 -6.27
N PRO A 46 -10.78 -14.28 -6.07
CA PRO A 46 -11.31 -14.47 -4.73
C PRO A 46 -10.28 -15.16 -3.81
N ILE A 47 -10.07 -14.63 -2.61
CA ILE A 47 -9.11 -15.19 -1.63
C ILE A 47 -9.41 -16.66 -1.32
N SER A 48 -10.67 -17.11 -1.40
CA SER A 48 -11.08 -18.49 -1.18
C SER A 48 -10.30 -19.49 -2.04
N LYS A 49 -9.77 -19.07 -3.19
CA LYS A 49 -8.90 -19.87 -4.04
C LYS A 49 -7.57 -20.24 -3.36
N PHE A 50 -7.11 -19.39 -2.44
CA PHE A 50 -5.80 -19.50 -1.80
C PHE A 50 -5.84 -19.92 -0.34
N CYS A 51 -7.02 -19.88 0.33
CA CYS A 51 -7.14 -20.18 1.76
C CYS A 51 -6.52 -21.54 2.16
N GLY A 52 -6.69 -22.58 1.33
CA GLY A 52 -6.23 -23.94 1.65
C GLY A 52 -6.87 -24.49 2.93
N THR A 53 -6.17 -25.42 3.58
CA THR A 53 -6.69 -26.11 4.79
C THR A 53 -5.76 -26.03 6.00
N LYS A 54 -4.48 -25.70 5.80
CA LYS A 54 -3.50 -25.57 6.87
C LYS A 54 -3.86 -24.35 7.73
N PRO A 55 -3.95 -24.47 9.06
CA PRO A 55 -4.09 -23.31 9.95
C PRO A 55 -2.93 -22.35 9.78
N LEU A 56 -3.22 -21.05 9.70
CA LEU A 56 -2.22 -20.01 9.50
C LEU A 56 -2.35 -18.90 10.55
N LYS A 57 -1.21 -18.33 10.92
CA LYS A 57 -1.07 -17.04 11.61
C LYS A 57 -0.54 -16.02 10.62
N VAL A 58 -1.22 -14.91 10.46
CA VAL A 58 -0.85 -13.87 9.51
C VAL A 58 -0.62 -12.53 10.22
N ALA A 59 0.36 -11.77 9.77
CA ALA A 59 0.66 -10.46 10.32
C ALA A 59 0.81 -9.39 9.25
N LEU A 60 0.38 -8.16 9.60
CA LEU A 60 0.73 -6.93 8.91
C LEU A 60 1.73 -6.17 9.77
N SER A 61 2.98 -6.06 9.30
CA SER A 61 4.03 -5.25 9.92
C SER A 61 4.14 -3.92 9.18
N ASP A 62 3.59 -2.87 9.78
CA ASP A 62 3.60 -1.52 9.25
C ASP A 62 4.82 -0.75 9.79
N GLY A 63 5.48 0.05 8.94
CA GLY A 63 6.54 0.95 9.40
C GLY A 63 6.00 2.15 10.16
N TRP A 64 4.77 2.56 9.84
CA TRP A 64 4.05 3.64 10.53
C TRP A 64 2.55 3.57 10.27
N GLY A 65 1.74 3.52 11.32
CA GLY A 65 0.29 3.36 11.27
C GLY A 65 -0.52 4.65 11.48
N GLY A 66 0.11 5.83 11.45
CA GLY A 66 -0.46 7.04 12.04
C GLY A 66 -1.40 7.88 11.17
N ASN A 67 -1.80 7.47 9.94
CA ASN A 67 -2.74 8.24 9.12
C ASN A 67 -3.96 7.43 8.66
N TYR A 68 -4.94 8.14 8.08
CA TYR A 68 -6.19 7.55 7.58
C TYR A 68 -5.96 6.45 6.53
N TRP A 69 -4.96 6.60 5.64
CA TRP A 69 -4.64 5.63 4.61
C TRP A 69 -4.21 4.29 5.23
N ARG A 70 -3.36 4.36 6.28
CA ARG A 70 -2.90 3.19 7.05
C ARG A 70 -4.03 2.54 7.84
N HIS A 71 -4.93 3.34 8.42
CA HIS A 71 -6.09 2.79 9.12
C HIS A 71 -7.01 2.00 8.18
N ILE A 72 -7.30 2.54 6.99
CA ILE A 72 -8.10 1.84 5.98
C ILE A 72 -7.37 0.59 5.49
N GLN A 73 -6.09 0.70 5.15
CA GLN A 73 -5.25 -0.42 4.73
C GLN A 73 -5.21 -1.55 5.75
N ARG A 74 -5.07 -1.24 7.05
CA ARG A 74 -5.12 -2.22 8.12
C ARG A 74 -6.45 -2.98 8.12
N VAL A 75 -7.56 -2.28 8.03
CA VAL A 75 -8.90 -2.91 7.98
C VAL A 75 -9.09 -3.69 6.68
N GLU A 76 -8.52 -3.26 5.55
CA GLU A 76 -8.46 -4.05 4.30
C GLU A 76 -7.77 -5.42 4.53
N PHE A 77 -6.64 -5.42 5.24
CA PHE A 77 -5.92 -6.64 5.60
C PHE A 77 -6.75 -7.55 6.50
N GLU A 78 -7.34 -6.99 7.57
CA GLU A 78 -8.15 -7.72 8.54
C GLU A 78 -9.43 -8.30 7.88
N ASP A 79 -10.12 -7.51 7.04
CA ASP A 79 -11.31 -7.94 6.28
C ASP A 79 -10.96 -9.07 5.30
N GLU A 80 -9.84 -8.96 4.59
CA GLU A 80 -9.42 -10.01 3.66
C GLU A 80 -9.06 -11.30 4.40
N ALA A 81 -8.31 -11.21 5.50
CA ALA A 81 -7.95 -12.36 6.33
C ALA A 81 -9.19 -13.08 6.88
N SER A 82 -10.22 -12.34 7.28
CA SER A 82 -11.45 -12.89 7.86
C SER A 82 -12.22 -13.84 6.93
N LYS A 83 -11.95 -13.78 5.63
CA LYS A 83 -12.61 -14.62 4.63
C LYS A 83 -12.04 -16.05 4.55
N CYS A 84 -10.87 -16.30 5.17
CA CYS A 84 -10.27 -17.63 5.27
C CYS A 84 -10.47 -18.20 6.69
N LYS A 85 -11.35 -19.20 6.83
CA LYS A 85 -11.72 -19.81 8.14
C LYS A 85 -10.55 -20.49 8.85
N ASN A 86 -9.49 -20.83 8.14
CA ASN A 86 -8.28 -21.47 8.70
C ASN A 86 -7.23 -20.47 9.18
N ILE A 87 -7.44 -19.16 9.04
CA ILE A 87 -6.60 -18.15 9.69
C ILE A 87 -6.98 -18.11 11.18
N SER A 88 -6.06 -18.56 12.03
CA SER A 88 -6.26 -18.68 13.48
C SER A 88 -5.91 -17.42 14.25
N GLU A 89 -5.02 -16.59 13.69
CA GLU A 89 -4.55 -15.36 14.32
C GLU A 89 -4.21 -14.31 13.27
N VAL A 90 -4.67 -13.07 13.50
CA VAL A 90 -4.35 -11.89 12.71
C VAL A 90 -3.67 -10.87 13.61
N ARG A 91 -2.47 -10.42 13.26
CA ARG A 91 -1.69 -9.48 14.07
C ARG A 91 -1.38 -8.22 13.25
N TYR A 92 -1.41 -7.09 13.92
CA TYR A 92 -0.91 -5.82 13.43
C TYR A 92 0.23 -5.31 14.32
N THR A 93 1.30 -4.81 13.71
CA THR A 93 2.38 -4.10 14.41
C THR A 93 2.66 -2.77 13.72
N ASP A 94 3.03 -1.76 14.50
CA ASP A 94 3.33 -0.40 14.04
C ASP A 94 4.75 -0.02 14.46
N GLY A 95 5.62 0.20 13.49
CA GLY A 95 7.02 0.59 13.68
C GLY A 95 7.22 2.03 14.16
N GLU A 96 6.19 2.89 14.16
CA GLU A 96 6.25 4.29 14.62
C GLU A 96 7.35 5.12 13.93
N PHE A 97 7.63 4.85 12.63
CA PHE A 97 8.78 5.39 11.88
C PHE A 97 10.16 5.04 12.48
N LYS A 98 10.25 4.04 13.36
CA LYS A 98 11.50 3.60 13.98
C LYS A 98 11.91 2.25 13.38
N PRO A 99 12.97 2.20 12.57
CA PRO A 99 13.41 0.93 11.94
C PRO A 99 13.73 -0.13 12.99
N GLU A 100 14.34 0.23 14.11
CA GLU A 100 14.64 -0.68 15.20
C GLU A 100 13.40 -1.31 15.83
N LYS A 101 12.29 -0.56 15.91
CA LYS A 101 11.02 -1.08 16.41
C LYS A 101 10.40 -2.06 15.41
N GLN A 102 10.34 -1.71 14.12
CA GLN A 102 9.81 -2.61 13.09
C GLN A 102 10.64 -3.90 12.99
N ILE A 103 11.97 -3.82 13.14
CA ILE A 103 12.87 -4.99 13.21
C ILE A 103 12.48 -5.87 14.39
N ALA A 104 12.38 -5.31 15.61
CA ALA A 104 11.99 -6.05 16.80
C ALA A 104 10.58 -6.67 16.69
N ASP A 105 9.63 -5.97 16.05
CA ASP A 105 8.30 -6.49 15.79
C ASP A 105 8.36 -7.74 14.87
N ILE A 106 9.14 -7.69 13.77
CA ILE A 106 9.33 -8.83 12.86
C ILE A 106 10.04 -9.99 13.56
N GLU A 107 11.08 -9.74 14.36
CA GLU A 107 11.75 -10.76 15.16
C GLU A 107 10.78 -11.42 16.16
N GLY A 108 9.90 -10.63 16.76
CA GLY A 108 8.82 -11.12 17.62
C GLY A 108 7.82 -12.03 16.88
N LEU A 109 7.47 -11.69 15.63
CA LEU A 109 6.61 -12.52 14.79
C LEU A 109 7.28 -13.85 14.41
N ILE A 110 8.60 -13.83 14.14
CA ILE A 110 9.41 -15.05 13.89
C ILE A 110 9.36 -15.95 15.13
N ALA A 111 9.66 -15.42 16.31
CA ALA A 111 9.67 -16.16 17.57
C ALA A 111 8.30 -16.78 17.88
N GLN A 112 7.20 -16.11 17.52
CA GLN A 112 5.83 -16.56 17.68
C GLN A 112 5.35 -17.49 16.57
N LYS A 113 6.21 -17.83 15.59
CA LYS A 113 5.94 -18.76 14.48
C LYS A 113 4.73 -18.34 13.64
N TYR A 114 4.72 -17.08 13.17
CA TYR A 114 3.78 -16.67 12.14
C TYR A 114 4.10 -17.36 10.82
N ASP A 115 3.09 -17.57 9.98
CA ASP A 115 3.24 -18.22 8.67
C ASP A 115 3.37 -17.19 7.53
N VAL A 116 2.76 -16.02 7.70
CA VAL A 116 2.75 -14.93 6.71
C VAL A 116 3.05 -13.61 7.37
N ILE A 117 3.97 -12.84 6.80
CA ILE A 117 4.22 -11.44 7.16
C ILE A 117 4.06 -10.58 5.89
N VAL A 118 3.02 -9.77 5.86
CA VAL A 118 2.88 -8.67 4.90
C VAL A 118 3.52 -7.44 5.52
N ALA A 119 4.39 -6.72 4.79
CA ALA A 119 5.17 -5.65 5.39
C ALA A 119 5.13 -4.37 4.55
N PHE A 120 4.89 -3.22 5.21
CA PHE A 120 5.15 -1.92 4.61
C PHE A 120 6.47 -1.36 5.15
N LEU A 121 7.45 -1.20 4.26
CA LEU A 121 8.83 -0.90 4.63
C LEU A 121 9.12 0.61 4.51
N ASP A 122 8.52 1.44 5.39
CA ASP A 122 8.65 2.91 5.34
C ASP A 122 10.10 3.40 5.43
N THR A 123 10.95 2.69 6.18
CA THR A 123 12.36 3.01 6.34
C THR A 123 13.26 2.32 5.31
N GLY A 124 12.64 1.72 4.29
CA GLY A 124 13.33 1.15 3.14
C GLY A 124 14.25 -0.03 3.47
N PRO A 125 15.47 -0.08 2.90
CA PRO A 125 16.36 -1.24 3.03
C PRO A 125 16.85 -1.57 4.44
N ALA A 126 16.67 -0.68 5.42
CA ALA A 126 17.06 -0.93 6.81
C ALA A 126 16.38 -2.17 7.42
N ILE A 127 15.17 -2.52 6.93
CA ILE A 127 14.38 -3.66 7.41
C ILE A 127 14.75 -4.99 6.73
N LEU A 128 15.49 -4.98 5.62
CA LEU A 128 15.73 -6.18 4.80
C LEU A 128 16.42 -7.32 5.54
N LYS A 129 17.20 -7.04 6.57
CA LYS A 129 17.81 -8.10 7.38
C LYS A 129 16.72 -8.88 8.13
N ALA A 130 15.78 -8.20 8.76
CA ALA A 130 14.71 -8.85 9.52
C ALA A 130 13.74 -9.63 8.60
N THR A 131 13.39 -9.08 7.44
CA THR A 131 12.57 -9.79 6.44
C THR A 131 13.27 -11.02 5.88
N ARG A 132 14.61 -10.97 5.70
CA ARG A 132 15.42 -12.14 5.33
C ARG A 132 15.36 -13.24 6.39
N GLU A 133 15.54 -12.88 7.66
CA GLU A 133 15.48 -13.82 8.77
C GLU A 133 14.10 -14.49 8.85
N ALA A 134 13.03 -13.72 8.66
CA ALA A 134 11.67 -14.26 8.57
C ALA A 134 11.52 -15.24 7.40
N THR A 135 11.99 -14.85 6.21
CA THR A 135 11.92 -15.70 5.01
C THR A 135 12.72 -16.99 5.21
N GLN A 136 13.93 -16.92 5.78
CA GLN A 136 14.78 -18.09 6.09
C GLN A 136 14.16 -19.00 7.17
N ALA A 137 13.34 -18.44 8.06
CA ALA A 137 12.54 -19.21 9.01
C ALA A 137 11.33 -19.92 8.38
N GLY A 138 11.12 -19.78 7.07
CA GLY A 138 9.99 -20.39 6.35
C GLY A 138 8.71 -19.58 6.39
N ILE A 139 8.79 -18.29 6.78
CA ILE A 139 7.64 -17.39 6.80
C ILE A 139 7.48 -16.74 5.41
N ALA A 140 6.29 -16.80 4.83
CA ALA A 140 5.98 -16.16 3.57
C ALA A 140 5.96 -14.62 3.76
N THR A 141 7.09 -13.98 3.47
CA THR A 141 7.27 -12.53 3.64
C THR A 141 7.01 -11.81 2.33
N ILE A 142 6.01 -10.92 2.33
CA ILE A 142 5.56 -10.16 1.15
C ILE A 142 5.52 -8.66 1.47
N PRO A 143 6.56 -7.89 1.17
CA PRO A 143 6.47 -6.43 1.18
C PRO A 143 5.48 -5.91 0.14
N PHE A 144 4.89 -4.75 0.40
CA PHE A 144 4.02 -4.06 -0.57
C PHE A 144 4.28 -2.56 -0.59
N SER A 145 3.86 -1.91 -1.70
CA SER A 145 4.09 -0.47 -1.95
C SER A 145 5.56 -0.05 -1.75
N THR A 146 6.48 -0.85 -2.28
CA THR A 146 7.93 -0.61 -2.13
C THR A 146 8.58 0.07 -3.33
N GLY A 147 7.88 0.16 -4.45
CA GLY A 147 8.47 0.51 -5.74
C GLY A 147 9.09 -0.69 -6.48
N GLU A 148 9.13 -0.60 -7.81
CA GLU A 148 9.52 -1.72 -8.70
C GLU A 148 10.98 -2.14 -8.54
N SER A 149 11.86 -1.20 -8.21
CA SER A 149 13.32 -1.43 -8.08
C SER A 149 13.76 -1.75 -6.65
N PHE A 150 12.83 -1.99 -5.72
CA PHE A 150 13.19 -2.28 -4.33
C PHE A 150 14.01 -3.57 -4.22
N PRO A 151 15.19 -3.54 -3.57
CA PRO A 151 16.12 -4.67 -3.54
C PRO A 151 15.64 -5.80 -2.63
N GLY A 152 16.19 -7.01 -2.85
CA GLY A 152 16.03 -8.13 -1.91
C GLY A 152 15.08 -9.24 -2.38
N LEU A 153 14.42 -9.09 -3.51
CA LEU A 153 13.53 -10.12 -4.08
C LEU A 153 14.26 -11.47 -4.23
N GLY A 154 13.59 -12.55 -3.80
CA GLY A 154 14.12 -13.91 -3.84
C GLY A 154 15.17 -14.22 -2.77
N LYS A 155 15.56 -13.23 -1.95
CA LYS A 155 16.57 -13.37 -0.88
C LYS A 155 16.03 -12.89 0.46
N ASP A 156 15.50 -11.66 0.49
CA ASP A 156 15.05 -11.00 1.71
C ASP A 156 13.53 -11.11 1.90
N TYR A 157 12.84 -11.46 0.83
CA TYR A 157 11.41 -11.76 0.76
C TYR A 157 11.10 -12.55 -0.53
N ILE A 158 9.97 -13.26 -0.58
CA ILE A 158 9.67 -14.20 -1.68
C ILE A 158 8.96 -13.56 -2.88
N ASP A 159 8.16 -12.52 -2.64
CA ASP A 159 7.49 -11.69 -3.66
C ASP A 159 7.24 -10.30 -3.06
N ARG A 160 6.91 -9.33 -3.91
CA ARG A 160 6.42 -8.03 -3.51
C ARG A 160 5.17 -7.68 -4.31
N VAL A 161 4.29 -6.88 -3.74
CA VAL A 161 3.18 -6.28 -4.48
C VAL A 161 3.37 -4.77 -4.47
N THR A 162 3.54 -4.18 -5.63
CA THR A 162 3.77 -2.74 -5.72
C THR A 162 3.08 -2.15 -6.95
N GLU A 163 2.73 -0.91 -6.84
CA GLU A 163 2.28 -0.11 -7.97
C GLU A 163 3.45 0.30 -8.85
N SER A 164 3.17 0.47 -10.14
CA SER A 164 4.11 1.05 -11.11
C SER A 164 4.23 2.55 -10.87
N GLN A 165 5.02 2.96 -9.87
CA GLN A 165 5.15 4.37 -9.48
C GLN A 165 5.72 5.24 -10.61
N GLY A 166 6.58 4.70 -11.46
CA GLY A 166 7.01 5.38 -12.67
C GLY A 166 5.83 5.68 -13.61
N GLU A 167 4.90 4.73 -13.79
CA GLU A 167 3.68 4.95 -14.57
C GLU A 167 2.74 5.97 -13.90
N VAL A 168 2.62 5.97 -12.57
CA VAL A 168 1.86 6.99 -11.82
C VAL A 168 2.42 8.38 -12.09
N GLY A 169 3.75 8.55 -11.97
CA GLY A 169 4.43 9.81 -12.28
C GLY A 169 4.21 10.24 -13.74
N GLN A 170 4.28 9.30 -14.68
CA GLN A 170 4.04 9.57 -16.09
C GLN A 170 2.58 9.97 -16.36
N GLN A 171 1.59 9.26 -15.80
CA GLN A 171 0.17 9.61 -15.94
C GLN A 171 -0.13 11.02 -15.43
N ALA A 172 0.45 11.40 -14.28
CA ALA A 172 0.32 12.74 -13.74
C ALA A 172 0.89 13.79 -14.69
N ALA A 173 2.09 13.55 -15.24
CA ALA A 173 2.73 14.45 -16.18
C ALA A 173 1.94 14.58 -17.49
N GLU A 174 1.45 13.48 -18.04
CA GLU A 174 0.64 13.46 -19.26
C GLU A 174 -0.62 14.29 -19.11
N TRP A 175 -1.34 14.11 -18.01
CA TRP A 175 -2.57 14.85 -17.77
C TRP A 175 -2.29 16.35 -17.57
N LEU A 176 -1.26 16.72 -16.77
CA LEU A 176 -0.88 18.12 -16.56
C LEU A 176 -0.45 18.79 -17.88
N VAL A 177 0.39 18.16 -18.68
CA VAL A 177 0.80 18.69 -19.99
C VAL A 177 -0.39 18.91 -20.90
N LYS A 178 -1.30 17.93 -21.00
CA LYS A 178 -2.52 18.03 -21.81
C LYS A 178 -3.42 19.17 -21.32
N THR A 179 -3.66 19.25 -20.01
CA THR A 179 -4.57 20.21 -19.38
C THR A 179 -4.06 21.64 -19.50
N LEU A 180 -2.73 21.82 -19.47
CA LEU A 180 -2.04 23.09 -19.60
C LEU A 180 -1.64 23.44 -21.06
N ASN A 181 -2.06 22.63 -22.04
CA ASN A 181 -1.70 22.81 -23.44
C ASN A 181 -0.17 22.92 -23.66
N GLY A 182 0.61 22.14 -22.92
CA GLY A 182 2.07 22.06 -23.07
C GLY A 182 2.86 23.25 -22.51
N LYS A 183 2.24 24.16 -21.74
CA LYS A 183 2.90 25.35 -21.20
C LYS A 183 2.37 25.69 -19.79
N GLY A 184 3.29 25.90 -18.84
CA GLY A 184 2.91 26.33 -17.48
C GLY A 184 3.98 25.98 -16.45
N ASN A 185 3.81 26.52 -15.26
CA ASN A 185 4.66 26.34 -14.09
C ASN A 185 4.06 25.28 -13.18
N ILE A 186 4.81 24.23 -12.88
CA ILE A 186 4.32 23.07 -12.15
C ILE A 186 5.11 22.86 -10.85
N ILE A 187 4.45 22.44 -9.78
CA ILE A 187 5.06 21.97 -8.56
C ILE A 187 4.68 20.52 -8.34
N MET A 188 5.68 19.68 -8.07
CA MET A 188 5.52 18.27 -7.71
C MET A 188 5.79 18.13 -6.22
N PHE A 189 4.82 17.60 -5.48
CA PHE A 189 4.98 17.25 -4.08
C PHE A 189 5.32 15.77 -3.92
N GLY A 190 5.94 15.41 -2.81
CA GLY A 190 6.28 14.03 -2.47
C GLY A 190 6.09 13.75 -0.98
N GLY A 191 6.36 12.53 -0.59
CA GLY A 191 6.26 12.06 0.79
C GLY A 191 7.40 12.51 1.69
N THR A 192 8.02 11.56 2.40
CA THR A 192 9.21 11.81 3.22
C THR A 192 10.45 12.01 2.36
N PRO A 193 11.43 12.81 2.80
CA PRO A 193 12.71 12.93 2.09
C PRO A 193 13.36 11.55 1.90
N GLY A 194 13.83 11.27 0.65
CA GLY A 194 14.47 10.00 0.32
C GLY A 194 13.52 8.80 0.17
N ASN A 195 12.22 9.02 0.21
CA ASN A 195 11.24 7.94 0.05
C ASN A 195 11.35 7.28 -1.34
N PRO A 196 11.44 5.95 -1.42
CA PRO A 196 11.63 5.23 -2.68
C PRO A 196 10.43 5.35 -3.64
N MET A 197 9.20 5.50 -3.14
CA MET A 197 8.01 5.70 -3.97
C MET A 197 8.09 7.05 -4.70
N THR A 198 8.38 8.13 -3.97
CA THR A 198 8.57 9.47 -4.56
C THR A 198 9.69 9.46 -5.59
N ALA A 199 10.82 8.80 -5.30
CA ALA A 199 11.92 8.66 -6.26
C ALA A 199 11.50 7.89 -7.52
N ALA A 200 10.69 6.85 -7.40
CA ALA A 200 10.15 6.11 -8.54
C ALA A 200 9.18 6.96 -9.38
N GLN A 201 8.32 7.77 -8.76
CA GLN A 201 7.44 8.71 -9.48
C GLN A 201 8.25 9.70 -10.33
N VAL A 202 9.38 10.20 -9.80
CA VAL A 202 10.30 11.11 -10.52
C VAL A 202 10.78 10.48 -11.83
N THR A 203 11.04 9.16 -11.86
CA THR A 203 11.47 8.46 -13.08
C THR A 203 10.43 8.50 -14.20
N GLY A 204 9.18 8.69 -13.89
CA GLY A 204 8.09 8.82 -14.86
C GLY A 204 7.86 10.25 -15.33
N TRP A 205 7.67 11.20 -14.39
CA TRP A 205 7.31 12.57 -14.79
C TRP A 205 8.48 13.39 -15.33
N LYS A 206 9.69 13.25 -14.79
CA LYS A 206 10.86 14.07 -15.21
C LYS A 206 11.22 13.89 -16.68
N PRO A 207 11.38 12.67 -17.22
CA PRO A 207 11.62 12.47 -18.65
C PRO A 207 10.45 12.89 -19.54
N TYR A 208 9.21 12.81 -19.00
CA TYR A 208 8.04 13.22 -19.75
C TYR A 208 8.00 14.74 -19.93
N PHE A 209 8.15 15.51 -18.84
CA PHE A 209 8.18 16.98 -18.91
C PHE A 209 9.33 17.51 -19.77
N ALA A 210 10.46 16.81 -19.83
CA ALA A 210 11.60 17.22 -20.67
C ALA A 210 11.26 17.29 -22.17
N LYS A 211 10.19 16.61 -22.62
CA LYS A 211 9.68 16.69 -24.00
C LYS A 211 8.88 17.97 -24.29
N TYR A 212 8.54 18.74 -23.27
CA TYR A 212 7.68 19.91 -23.37
C TYR A 212 8.36 21.14 -22.77
N PRO A 213 9.19 21.87 -23.57
CA PRO A 213 10.00 23.00 -23.05
C PRO A 213 9.16 24.19 -22.54
N GLY A 214 7.86 24.23 -22.85
CA GLY A 214 6.92 25.19 -22.28
C GLY A 214 6.50 24.87 -20.83
N ILE A 215 6.73 23.65 -20.36
CA ILE A 215 6.49 23.25 -18.97
C ILE A 215 7.74 23.53 -18.14
N LYS A 216 7.55 24.22 -17.02
CA LYS A 216 8.61 24.51 -16.04
C LYS A 216 8.27 23.89 -14.70
N VAL A 217 9.07 22.92 -14.26
CA VAL A 217 9.02 22.42 -12.89
C VAL A 217 9.77 23.39 -11.99
N LEU A 218 9.05 24.06 -11.09
CA LEU A 218 9.58 25.20 -10.32
C LEU A 218 10.56 24.80 -9.22
N GLU A 219 10.38 23.58 -8.65
CA GLU A 219 11.30 23.03 -7.66
C GLU A 219 12.06 21.85 -8.30
N ALA A 220 13.39 21.82 -8.14
CA ALA A 220 14.25 20.80 -8.77
C ALA A 220 13.92 19.38 -8.32
N GLU A 221 13.50 19.24 -7.06
CA GLU A 221 13.07 17.98 -6.44
C GLU A 221 11.64 18.10 -5.89
N PRO A 222 10.93 16.98 -5.74
CA PRO A 222 9.60 16.99 -5.14
C PRO A 222 9.61 17.61 -3.74
N VAL A 223 8.66 18.51 -3.48
CA VAL A 223 8.54 19.18 -2.19
C VAL A 223 8.05 18.17 -1.14
N PRO A 224 8.84 17.82 -0.12
CA PRO A 224 8.45 16.80 0.83
C PRO A 224 7.33 17.30 1.76
N THR A 225 6.26 16.49 1.91
CA THR A 225 5.08 16.82 2.72
C THR A 225 4.84 15.86 3.86
N MET A 226 5.57 14.74 3.96
CA MET A 226 5.32 13.66 4.94
C MET A 226 3.93 13.02 4.75
N TRP A 227 3.28 13.21 3.60
CA TRP A 227 1.86 12.90 3.35
C TRP A 227 0.90 13.56 4.35
N ASP A 228 1.34 14.63 4.99
CA ASP A 228 0.55 15.40 5.95
C ASP A 228 -0.09 16.62 5.24
N PRO A 229 -1.44 16.74 5.24
CA PRO A 229 -2.13 17.84 4.57
C PRO A 229 -1.79 19.22 5.15
N ALA A 230 -1.52 19.33 6.45
CA ALA A 230 -1.18 20.59 7.09
C ALA A 230 0.22 21.04 6.69
N VAL A 231 1.20 20.11 6.65
CA VAL A 231 2.56 20.37 6.15
C VAL A 231 2.51 20.78 4.68
N ALA A 232 1.73 20.09 3.86
CA ALA A 232 1.55 20.42 2.45
C ALA A 232 0.95 21.81 2.27
N GLN A 233 -0.06 22.17 3.07
CA GLN A 233 -0.69 23.50 3.07
C GLN A 233 0.31 24.58 3.44
N GLN A 234 1.08 24.40 4.51
CA GLN A 234 2.08 25.37 4.96
C GLN A 234 3.16 25.60 3.89
N LYS A 235 3.69 24.52 3.29
CA LYS A 235 4.70 24.63 2.24
C LYS A 235 4.14 25.28 0.98
N THR A 236 2.90 24.98 0.63
CA THR A 236 2.25 25.61 -0.52
C THR A 236 2.04 27.12 -0.30
N ALA A 237 1.69 27.55 0.90
CA ALA A 237 1.59 28.99 1.22
C ALA A 237 2.93 29.72 0.99
N ALA A 238 4.06 29.12 1.37
CA ALA A 238 5.39 29.66 1.11
C ALA A 238 5.71 29.69 -0.40
N LEU A 239 5.31 28.65 -1.16
CA LEU A 239 5.50 28.59 -2.61
C LEU A 239 4.63 29.62 -3.36
N ILE A 240 3.41 29.87 -2.90
CA ILE A 240 2.54 30.94 -3.40
C ILE A 240 3.17 32.34 -3.22
N ALA A 241 3.90 32.54 -2.13
CA ALA A 241 4.64 33.78 -1.90
C ALA A 241 5.92 33.86 -2.77
N LYS A 242 6.58 32.74 -3.03
CA LYS A 242 7.84 32.66 -3.80
C LYS A 242 7.60 32.79 -5.31
N TYR A 243 6.54 32.19 -5.82
CA TYR A 243 6.27 32.13 -7.26
C TYR A 243 5.03 32.94 -7.63
N PRO A 244 5.15 33.87 -8.61
CA PRO A 244 4.01 34.70 -9.01
C PRO A 244 2.90 33.91 -9.69
N GLN A 245 3.25 32.78 -10.30
CA GLN A 245 2.32 31.93 -11.04
C GLN A 245 2.66 30.45 -10.86
N ILE A 246 1.65 29.66 -10.48
CA ILE A 246 1.67 28.20 -10.39
C ILE A 246 0.45 27.72 -11.16
N ASP A 247 0.65 26.93 -12.21
CA ASP A 247 -0.41 26.50 -13.13
C ASP A 247 -0.83 25.07 -12.92
N GLY A 248 0.04 24.22 -12.37
CA GLY A 248 -0.22 22.80 -12.13
C GLY A 248 0.42 22.29 -10.86
N ILE A 249 -0.23 21.32 -10.22
CA ILE A 249 0.23 20.67 -9.00
C ILE A 249 0.00 19.16 -9.10
N TYR A 250 0.99 18.38 -8.66
CA TYR A 250 0.82 17.00 -8.22
C TYR A 250 1.00 16.94 -6.71
N SER A 251 0.01 16.41 -5.98
CA SER A 251 0.11 16.13 -4.56
C SER A 251 -0.87 15.05 -4.13
N GLU A 252 -0.43 14.14 -3.29
CA GLU A 252 -1.25 13.05 -2.73
C GLU A 252 -2.15 13.51 -1.56
N THR A 253 -2.14 14.80 -1.20
CA THR A 253 -2.97 15.39 -0.15
C THR A 253 -3.68 16.64 -0.67
N VAL A 254 -4.74 17.07 -0.02
CA VAL A 254 -5.52 18.28 -0.38
C VAL A 254 -4.94 19.59 0.19
N GLY A 255 -3.86 19.51 0.96
CA GLY A 255 -3.23 20.68 1.57
C GLY A 255 -2.93 21.83 0.60
N PRO A 256 -2.35 21.57 -0.58
CA PRO A 256 -2.12 22.60 -1.58
C PRO A 256 -3.39 23.33 -2.01
N ILE A 257 -4.50 22.64 -2.24
CA ILE A 257 -5.77 23.27 -2.62
C ILE A 257 -6.22 24.25 -1.53
N ARG A 258 -6.19 23.80 -0.26
CA ARG A 258 -6.58 24.62 0.90
C ARG A 258 -5.71 25.89 1.02
N ALA A 259 -4.42 25.81 0.65
CA ALA A 259 -3.54 26.97 0.64
C ALA A 259 -3.95 28.02 -0.42
N PHE A 260 -4.33 27.57 -1.63
CA PHE A 260 -4.81 28.47 -2.68
C PHE A 260 -6.15 29.10 -2.33
N VAL A 261 -7.08 28.33 -1.78
CA VAL A 261 -8.38 28.84 -1.27
C VAL A 261 -8.17 29.89 -0.18
N ALA A 262 -7.32 29.60 0.81
CA ALA A 262 -6.99 30.54 1.89
C ALA A 262 -6.30 31.82 1.40
N ALA A 263 -5.53 31.74 0.33
CA ALA A 263 -4.89 32.89 -0.29
C ALA A 263 -5.80 33.70 -1.25
N GLY A 264 -7.05 33.22 -1.48
CA GLY A 264 -7.95 33.84 -2.44
C GLY A 264 -7.45 33.79 -3.88
N LYS A 265 -6.64 32.80 -4.21
CA LYS A 265 -6.04 32.65 -5.56
C LYS A 265 -6.74 31.51 -6.33
N PRO A 266 -6.78 31.59 -7.68
CA PRO A 266 -7.28 30.50 -8.51
C PRO A 266 -6.53 29.20 -8.22
N ILE A 267 -7.26 28.10 -8.10
CA ILE A 267 -6.68 26.78 -7.85
C ILE A 267 -6.04 26.27 -9.15
N PRO A 268 -4.76 25.86 -9.14
CA PRO A 268 -4.09 25.28 -10.29
C PRO A 268 -4.73 23.98 -10.76
N ALA A 269 -4.42 23.54 -12.00
CA ALA A 269 -4.73 22.18 -12.43
C ALA A 269 -4.10 21.17 -11.46
N TYR A 270 -4.87 20.20 -11.01
CA TYR A 270 -4.48 19.38 -9.87
C TYR A 270 -4.51 17.88 -10.16
N VAL A 271 -3.42 17.20 -9.86
CA VAL A 271 -3.39 15.73 -9.83
C VAL A 271 -3.19 15.26 -8.40
N GLY A 272 -4.07 14.40 -7.92
CA GLY A 272 -4.04 13.88 -6.56
C GLY A 272 -4.33 12.40 -6.44
N GLN A 273 -4.41 11.91 -5.20
CA GLN A 273 -4.97 10.60 -4.89
C GLN A 273 -6.49 10.67 -4.77
N SER A 274 -7.17 9.54 -5.05
CA SER A 274 -8.61 9.39 -4.86
C SER A 274 -8.96 9.41 -3.37
N LEU A 275 -9.29 10.61 -2.87
CA LEU A 275 -9.71 10.89 -1.50
C LEU A 275 -11.10 11.53 -1.52
N MET A 276 -11.92 11.22 -0.52
CA MET A 276 -13.25 11.83 -0.38
C MET A 276 -13.16 13.35 -0.28
N ASP A 277 -12.18 13.85 0.50
CA ASP A 277 -11.89 15.28 0.65
C ASP A 277 -11.54 15.94 -0.70
N LEU A 278 -10.70 15.30 -1.52
CA LEU A 278 -10.36 15.83 -2.86
C LEU A 278 -11.59 15.88 -3.77
N SER A 279 -12.38 14.81 -3.78
CA SER A 279 -13.60 14.75 -4.59
C SER A 279 -14.59 15.83 -4.17
N CYS A 280 -14.79 16.03 -2.85
CA CYS A 280 -15.76 16.98 -2.33
C CYS A 280 -15.31 18.43 -2.47
N ILE A 281 -14.04 18.75 -2.22
CA ILE A 281 -13.53 20.12 -2.44
C ILE A 281 -13.54 20.48 -3.93
N THR A 282 -13.33 19.50 -4.82
CA THR A 282 -13.47 19.72 -6.27
C THR A 282 -14.93 19.97 -6.67
N ALA A 283 -15.88 19.30 -6.05
CA ALA A 283 -17.31 19.54 -6.28
C ALA A 283 -17.76 20.94 -5.80
N GLU A 284 -17.08 21.51 -4.82
CA GLU A 284 -17.32 22.89 -4.31
C GLU A 284 -16.64 23.94 -5.22
N HIS A 285 -15.67 23.54 -6.04
CA HIS A 285 -14.91 24.39 -6.96
C HIS A 285 -15.03 23.87 -8.41
N PRO A 286 -16.19 24.02 -9.06
CA PRO A 286 -16.46 23.45 -10.39
C PRO A 286 -15.55 23.99 -11.50
N GLU A 287 -14.89 25.11 -11.30
CA GLU A 287 -13.87 25.67 -12.19
C GLU A 287 -12.53 24.89 -12.13
N MET A 288 -12.32 24.10 -11.08
CA MET A 288 -11.09 23.36 -10.87
C MET A 288 -10.94 22.21 -11.86
N LYS A 289 -9.80 22.12 -12.53
CA LYS A 289 -9.43 20.95 -13.31
C LYS A 289 -8.67 19.98 -12.42
N MET A 290 -9.21 18.78 -12.23
CA MET A 290 -8.66 17.78 -11.33
C MET A 290 -8.68 16.40 -11.96
N MET A 291 -7.60 15.65 -11.73
CA MET A 291 -7.54 14.20 -11.92
C MET A 291 -7.09 13.55 -10.61
N SER A 292 -7.73 12.45 -10.22
CA SER A 292 -7.24 11.61 -9.13
C SER A 292 -6.85 10.22 -9.62
N ILE A 293 -5.77 9.70 -9.04
CA ILE A 293 -5.29 8.32 -9.24
C ILE A 293 -5.74 7.49 -8.04
N ASP A 294 -6.03 6.22 -8.27
CA ASP A 294 -6.44 5.27 -7.23
C ASP A 294 -5.50 5.32 -6.01
N ALA A 295 -6.06 5.34 -4.81
CA ALA A 295 -5.30 5.39 -3.55
C ALA A 295 -4.83 4.01 -3.05
N HIS A 296 -5.15 2.93 -3.74
CA HIS A 296 -4.60 1.57 -3.67
C HIS A 296 -4.45 0.92 -2.26
N THR A 297 -5.23 1.33 -1.27
CA THR A 297 -5.23 0.69 0.07
C THR A 297 -5.47 -0.82 0.01
N TRP A 298 -6.23 -1.27 -0.98
CA TRP A 298 -6.55 -2.67 -1.26
C TRP A 298 -5.34 -3.53 -1.68
N MET A 299 -4.20 -2.93 -2.02
CA MET A 299 -3.01 -3.68 -2.44
C MET A 299 -2.50 -4.64 -1.36
N VAL A 300 -2.71 -4.31 -0.09
CA VAL A 300 -2.41 -5.18 1.05
C VAL A 300 -3.16 -6.53 0.98
N ARG A 301 -4.37 -6.55 0.37
CA ARG A 301 -5.13 -7.79 0.15
C ARG A 301 -4.41 -8.73 -0.79
N ASN A 302 -3.86 -8.20 -1.89
CA ASN A 302 -3.10 -9.00 -2.83
C ASN A 302 -1.81 -9.55 -2.19
N ALA A 303 -1.07 -8.73 -1.45
CA ALA A 303 0.10 -9.17 -0.71
C ALA A 303 -0.24 -10.30 0.28
N LEU A 304 -1.37 -10.19 0.99
CA LEU A 304 -1.86 -11.24 1.88
C LEU A 304 -2.20 -12.53 1.11
N ARG A 305 -2.91 -12.45 -0.02
CA ARG A 305 -3.26 -13.62 -0.84
C ARG A 305 -2.02 -14.36 -1.34
N LYS A 306 -0.99 -13.63 -1.79
CA LYS A 306 0.29 -14.23 -2.19
C LYS A 306 0.99 -14.90 -1.02
N GLY A 307 1.00 -14.27 0.15
CA GLY A 307 1.57 -14.85 1.36
C GLY A 307 0.83 -16.13 1.80
N ILE A 308 -0.51 -16.09 1.81
CA ILE A 308 -1.34 -17.27 2.14
C ILE A 308 -1.09 -18.40 1.14
N ALA A 309 -1.10 -18.11 -0.16
CA ALA A 309 -0.85 -19.10 -1.20
C ALA A 309 0.51 -19.77 -0.97
N ALA A 310 1.57 -19.00 -0.75
CA ALA A 310 2.91 -19.53 -0.47
C ALA A 310 2.94 -20.40 0.79
N ALA A 311 2.32 -19.96 1.89
CA ALA A 311 2.25 -20.71 3.13
C ALA A 311 1.41 -22.00 3.01
N GLN A 312 0.50 -22.06 2.07
CA GLN A 312 -0.29 -23.26 1.72
C GLN A 312 0.40 -24.17 0.69
N GLY A 313 1.54 -23.75 0.11
CA GLY A 313 2.21 -24.46 -0.98
C GLY A 313 1.48 -24.35 -2.33
N MET A 314 0.77 -23.28 -2.57
CA MET A 314 -0.05 -23.03 -3.76
C MET A 314 0.54 -21.92 -4.61
N ASP A 315 0.51 -22.08 -5.93
CA ASP A 315 0.87 -21.00 -6.86
C ASP A 315 -0.18 -19.88 -6.83
N ASN A 316 0.29 -18.63 -6.97
CA ASN A 316 -0.58 -17.47 -7.11
C ASN A 316 -0.10 -16.61 -8.28
N ASP A 317 -0.91 -16.56 -9.33
CA ASP A 317 -0.61 -15.85 -10.57
C ASP A 317 -1.25 -14.46 -10.66
N GLU A 318 -1.75 -13.92 -9.56
CA GLU A 318 -2.15 -12.51 -9.49
C GLU A 318 -0.96 -11.60 -9.78
N PRO A 319 -1.18 -10.42 -10.39
CA PRO A 319 -0.08 -9.50 -10.70
C PRO A 319 0.62 -8.99 -9.44
N SER A 320 1.92 -8.80 -9.52
CA SER A 320 2.75 -8.19 -8.46
C SER A 320 3.09 -6.73 -8.76
N LEU A 321 3.09 -6.36 -10.05
CA LEU A 321 3.28 -4.98 -10.52
C LEU A 321 1.94 -4.43 -10.99
N ILE A 322 1.37 -3.52 -10.19
CA ILE A 322 0.00 -3.06 -10.35
C ILE A 322 -0.04 -1.71 -11.05
N LYS A 323 -0.75 -1.63 -12.17
CA LYS A 323 -1.10 -0.37 -12.80
C LYS A 323 -2.29 0.24 -12.05
N LEU A 324 -2.11 1.43 -11.49
CA LEU A 324 -3.19 2.16 -10.84
C LEU A 324 -4.09 2.84 -11.88
N PRO A 325 -5.41 2.69 -11.79
CA PRO A 325 -6.34 3.38 -12.67
C PRO A 325 -6.50 4.86 -12.27
N ILE A 326 -6.89 5.68 -13.24
CA ILE A 326 -7.47 7.00 -12.95
C ILE A 326 -8.82 6.75 -12.28
N SER A 327 -9.05 7.41 -11.16
CA SER A 327 -10.27 7.29 -10.38
C SER A 327 -11.31 8.33 -10.76
N GLU A 328 -10.88 9.58 -10.94
CA GLU A 328 -11.72 10.72 -11.30
C GLU A 328 -10.96 11.65 -12.25
N ASP A 329 -11.67 12.30 -13.17
CA ASP A 329 -11.09 13.31 -14.09
C ASP A 329 -12.18 14.29 -14.54
N THR A 330 -12.13 15.53 -14.03
CA THR A 330 -13.12 16.58 -14.36
C THR A 330 -13.02 17.07 -15.81
N THR A 331 -11.94 16.71 -16.53
CA THR A 331 -11.77 17.05 -17.95
C THR A 331 -12.27 15.95 -18.88
N SER A 332 -12.63 14.78 -18.34
CA SER A 332 -13.15 13.62 -19.06
C SER A 332 -14.68 13.70 -19.21
N LYS A 333 -15.18 13.10 -20.30
CA LYS A 333 -16.62 12.86 -20.51
C LYS A 333 -17.04 11.43 -20.11
N ASP A 334 -16.08 10.59 -19.69
CA ASP A 334 -16.40 9.23 -19.23
C ASP A 334 -17.10 9.30 -17.87
N PRO A 335 -18.36 8.81 -17.76
CA PRO A 335 -19.09 8.84 -16.49
C PRO A 335 -18.44 8.02 -15.37
N LYS A 336 -17.57 7.07 -15.71
CA LYS A 336 -16.80 6.28 -14.72
C LYS A 336 -15.77 7.14 -13.98
N LEU A 337 -15.37 8.27 -14.58
CA LEU A 337 -14.41 9.21 -14.03
C LEU A 337 -15.07 10.45 -13.40
N ALA A 338 -16.40 10.44 -13.22
CA ALA A 338 -17.12 11.49 -12.52
C ALA A 338 -16.68 11.57 -11.04
N LEU A 339 -16.86 12.74 -10.43
CA LEU A 339 -16.57 12.97 -9.01
C LEU A 339 -17.36 12.01 -8.11
N LYS A 340 -16.70 11.51 -7.08
CA LYS A 340 -17.22 10.51 -6.14
C LYS A 340 -17.53 11.09 -4.76
N CYS A 341 -17.71 12.41 -4.66
CA CYS A 341 -18.02 13.08 -3.40
C CYS A 341 -19.29 12.50 -2.76
N ASP A 342 -19.14 12.03 -1.54
CA ASP A 342 -20.24 11.59 -0.68
C ASP A 342 -20.08 12.25 0.71
N LYS A 343 -20.83 13.33 0.94
CA LYS A 343 -20.78 14.11 2.19
C LYS A 343 -21.28 13.33 3.42
N SER A 344 -21.84 12.12 3.24
CA SER A 344 -22.20 11.23 4.34
C SER A 344 -21.02 10.42 4.86
N MET A 345 -19.89 10.43 4.15
CA MET A 345 -18.67 9.74 4.52
C MET A 345 -17.66 10.69 5.20
N PRO A 346 -16.81 10.19 6.10
CA PRO A 346 -15.65 10.96 6.57
C PRO A 346 -14.81 11.45 5.39
N MET A 347 -14.29 12.67 5.49
CA MET A 347 -13.47 13.27 4.41
C MET A 347 -12.16 12.50 4.16
N ASP A 348 -11.68 11.77 5.15
CA ASP A 348 -10.52 10.88 5.04
C ASP A 348 -10.83 9.51 4.41
N SER A 349 -12.07 9.28 3.98
CA SER A 349 -12.45 8.04 3.29
C SER A 349 -11.82 7.97 1.90
N ILE A 350 -11.62 6.73 1.44
CA ILE A 350 -11.00 6.43 0.16
C ILE A 350 -12.04 5.81 -0.78
N PRO A 351 -12.52 6.54 -1.80
CA PRO A 351 -13.54 6.04 -2.73
C PRO A 351 -13.17 4.76 -3.46
N SER A 352 -11.87 4.51 -3.65
CA SER A 352 -11.34 3.30 -4.31
C SER A 352 -11.07 2.12 -3.37
N SER A 353 -11.29 2.28 -2.06
CA SER A 353 -11.17 1.18 -1.10
C SER A 353 -12.17 0.05 -1.39
N MET A 354 -11.75 -1.19 -1.17
CA MET A 354 -12.64 -2.37 -1.28
C MET A 354 -13.48 -2.61 -0.02
N LEU A 355 -13.33 -1.78 1.01
CA LEU A 355 -14.14 -1.85 2.21
C LEU A 355 -15.56 -1.32 1.95
N SER A 356 -16.54 -1.89 2.64
CA SER A 356 -17.86 -1.27 2.74
C SER A 356 -17.78 0.11 3.41
N LYS A 357 -18.76 0.97 3.15
CA LYS A 357 -18.85 2.29 3.81
C LYS A 357 -18.73 2.18 5.33
N GLN A 358 -19.44 1.22 5.93
CA GLN A 358 -19.44 1.00 7.39
C GLN A 358 -18.04 0.63 7.91
N LEU A 359 -17.31 -0.21 7.18
CA LEU A 359 -15.95 -0.58 7.58
C LEU A 359 -14.97 0.59 7.44
N GLN A 360 -15.12 1.44 6.41
CA GLN A 360 -14.30 2.65 6.30
C GLN A 360 -14.60 3.63 7.44
N ILE A 361 -15.88 3.88 7.76
CA ILE A 361 -16.28 4.73 8.89
C ILE A 361 -15.66 4.21 10.20
N LYS A 362 -15.75 2.90 10.44
CA LYS A 362 -15.14 2.27 11.62
C LYS A 362 -13.62 2.41 11.63
N ALA A 363 -12.95 2.21 10.50
CA ALA A 363 -11.50 2.36 10.37
C ALA A 363 -11.01 3.76 10.74
N LEU A 364 -11.84 4.77 10.45
CA LEU A 364 -11.56 6.19 10.69
C LEU A 364 -12.07 6.69 12.07
N GLY A 365 -12.43 5.78 12.97
CA GLY A 365 -12.86 6.10 14.33
C GLY A 365 -14.32 6.57 14.46
N GLY A 366 -15.13 6.42 13.40
CA GLY A 366 -16.57 6.66 13.44
C GLY A 366 -17.32 5.53 14.19
N LYS A 367 -18.50 5.87 14.72
CA LYS A 367 -19.40 4.91 15.41
C LYS A 367 -20.40 4.28 14.44
#